data_a1b9f3940d35962969d99e36fafc4fe5
#
_entry.id   a1b9f3940d35962969d99e36fafc4fe5
#
_cell.length_a   1.000
_cell.length_b   1.000
_cell.length_c   1.000
_cell.angle_alpha   90.00
_cell.angle_beta   90.00
_cell.angle_gamma   90.00
#
_symmetry.space_group_name_H-M   'P 1'
#
loop_
_entity.id
_entity.type
_entity.pdbx_description
1 polymer ?
#
loop_
_entity_poly.entity_id
_entity_poly.type
_entity_poly.pdbx_seq_one_letter_code
_entity_poly.pdbx_strand_id
1 'polypeptide(L)'
;ASVVGSILGSFALAAAFIRVCLPFISRHVKEHQIITGAMVCTAMLFAIYPLMPSALTMGVCSVFLGLVLGTVQPMIMSTLHQITPQHRQGEALGLRLMSINASSVLMPMLFGTVGAIVGVAPLFWVVGMAVGSGARGAWHLRPRQASQAHDTLS
;
A
#
# COMPACT_ATOMS: atom_id res chain seq x y z
N ALA A 1 22.87 12.69 -7.84
CA ALA A 1 21.55 13.01 -8.45
C ALA A 1 21.09 11.92 -9.40
N SER A 2 21.93 11.37 -10.27
CA SER A 2 21.54 10.33 -11.25
C SER A 2 21.07 9.01 -10.61
N VAL A 3 21.73 8.55 -9.57
CA VAL A 3 21.39 7.29 -8.87
C VAL A 3 20.01 7.38 -8.21
N VAL A 4 19.68 8.48 -7.55
CA VAL A 4 18.37 8.70 -6.94
C VAL A 4 17.27 8.74 -8.01
N GLY A 5 17.55 9.42 -9.14
CA GLY A 5 16.64 9.46 -10.29
C GLY A 5 16.39 8.07 -10.89
N SER A 6 17.41 7.24 -11.00
CA SER A 6 17.28 5.86 -11.50
C SER A 6 16.44 4.99 -10.57
N ILE A 7 16.64 5.11 -9.25
CA ILE A 7 15.87 4.38 -8.23
C ILE A 7 14.39 4.79 -8.27
N LEU A 8 14.10 6.08 -8.31
CA LEU A 8 12.74 6.61 -8.44
C LEU A 8 12.10 6.23 -9.78
N GLY A 9 12.83 6.29 -10.87
CA GLY A 9 12.38 5.89 -12.19
C GLY A 9 12.03 4.40 -12.26
N SER A 10 12.87 3.53 -11.69
CA SER A 10 12.61 2.09 -11.64
C SER A 10 11.38 1.76 -10.79
N PHE A 11 11.19 2.44 -9.66
CA PHE A 11 9.98 2.34 -8.84
C PHE A 11 8.72 2.71 -9.64
N ALA A 12 8.75 3.86 -10.34
CA ALA A 12 7.61 4.34 -11.11
C ALA A 12 7.26 3.41 -12.29
N LEU A 13 8.27 2.90 -13.00
CA LEU A 13 8.10 1.92 -14.08
C LEU A 13 7.51 0.60 -13.55
N ALA A 14 8.01 0.09 -12.45
CA ALA A 14 7.50 -1.12 -11.81
C ALA A 14 6.02 -0.94 -11.39
N ALA A 15 5.69 0.19 -10.78
CA ALA A 15 4.32 0.51 -10.38
C ALA A 15 3.38 0.66 -11.59
N ALA A 16 3.84 1.22 -12.70
CA ALA A 16 3.07 1.32 -13.93
C ALA A 16 2.86 -0.06 -14.58
N PHE A 17 3.91 -0.87 -14.64
CA PHE A 17 3.87 -2.21 -15.22
C PHE A 17 2.86 -3.11 -14.51
N ILE A 18 2.89 -3.15 -13.18
CA ILE A 18 1.98 -4.00 -12.42
C ILE A 18 0.52 -3.58 -12.59
N ARG A 19 0.22 -2.28 -12.76
CA ARG A 19 -1.13 -1.79 -13.00
C ARG A 19 -1.71 -2.30 -14.32
N VAL A 20 -0.89 -2.49 -15.34
CA VAL A 20 -1.29 -3.08 -16.62
C VAL A 20 -1.52 -4.58 -16.47
N CYS A 21 -0.71 -5.28 -15.67
CA CYS A 21 -0.83 -6.71 -15.43
C CYS A 21 -1.96 -7.08 -14.44
N LEU A 22 -2.39 -6.13 -13.61
CA LEU A 22 -3.34 -6.35 -12.54
C LEU A 22 -4.68 -6.97 -12.97
N PRO A 23 -5.32 -6.58 -14.09
CA PRO A 23 -6.55 -7.20 -14.57
C PRO A 23 -6.43 -8.72 -14.82
N PHE A 24 -5.22 -9.19 -15.17
CA PHE A 24 -4.96 -10.61 -15.35
C PHE A 24 -4.78 -11.35 -14.02
N ILE A 25 -4.16 -10.70 -13.04
CA ILE A 25 -3.88 -11.27 -11.72
C ILE A 25 -5.16 -11.33 -10.87
N SER A 26 -5.99 -10.28 -10.91
CA SER A 26 -7.21 -10.15 -10.10
C SER A 26 -8.29 -11.17 -10.45
N ARG A 27 -8.20 -11.81 -11.62
CA ARG A 27 -9.13 -12.89 -12.01
C ARG A 27 -8.96 -14.17 -11.19
N HIS A 28 -7.78 -14.40 -10.61
CA HIS A 28 -7.44 -15.66 -9.93
C HIS A 28 -7.26 -15.52 -8.42
N VAL A 29 -7.15 -14.30 -7.90
CA VAL A 29 -6.85 -14.03 -6.48
C VAL A 29 -7.87 -13.06 -5.90
N LYS A 30 -8.37 -13.36 -4.70
CA LYS A 30 -9.32 -12.48 -4.00
C LYS A 30 -8.66 -11.17 -3.58
N GLU A 31 -9.35 -10.05 -3.78
CA GLU A 31 -8.83 -8.68 -3.54
C GLU A 31 -8.23 -8.50 -2.13
N HIS A 32 -8.91 -9.03 -1.09
CA HIS A 32 -8.40 -8.93 0.29
C HIS A 32 -7.07 -9.66 0.50
N GLN A 33 -6.82 -10.76 -0.22
CA GLN A 33 -5.56 -11.50 -0.15
C GLN A 33 -4.42 -10.70 -0.79
N ILE A 34 -4.70 -10.03 -1.90
CA ILE A 34 -3.73 -9.16 -2.58
C ILE A 34 -3.38 -7.97 -1.68
N ILE A 35 -4.37 -7.31 -1.08
CA ILE A 35 -4.15 -6.17 -0.18
C ILE A 35 -3.34 -6.60 1.05
N THR A 36 -3.73 -7.68 1.71
CA THR A 36 -3.01 -8.17 2.90
C THR A 36 -1.59 -8.61 2.55
N GLY A 37 -1.42 -9.35 1.45
CA GLY A 37 -0.11 -9.77 0.96
C GLY A 37 0.78 -8.57 0.63
N ALA A 38 0.24 -7.54 -0.03
CA ALA A 38 0.94 -6.32 -0.34
C ALA A 38 1.38 -5.57 0.94
N MET A 39 0.53 -5.48 1.96
CA MET A 39 0.87 -4.83 3.23
C MET A 39 1.99 -5.57 3.97
N VAL A 40 1.92 -6.91 4.03
CA VAL A 40 2.97 -7.73 4.66
C VAL A 40 4.29 -7.60 3.91
N CYS A 41 4.24 -7.69 2.58
CA CYS A 41 5.43 -7.54 1.73
C CYS A 41 6.05 -6.15 1.88
N THR A 42 5.24 -5.10 1.90
CA THR A 42 5.71 -3.72 2.15
C THR A 42 6.36 -3.58 3.52
N ALA A 43 5.77 -4.16 4.57
CA ALA A 43 6.33 -4.12 5.91
C ALA A 43 7.69 -4.84 5.98
N MET A 44 7.83 -5.99 5.33
CA MET A 44 9.10 -6.70 5.23
C MET A 44 10.16 -5.90 4.47
N LEU A 45 9.79 -5.30 3.34
CA LEU A 45 10.69 -4.48 2.55
C LEU A 45 11.16 -3.24 3.33
N PHE A 46 10.29 -2.60 4.10
CA PHE A 46 10.68 -1.49 4.97
C PHE A 46 11.58 -1.92 6.13
N ALA A 47 11.41 -3.14 6.65
CA ALA A 47 12.30 -3.66 7.68
C ALA A 47 13.71 -3.94 7.14
N ILE A 48 13.81 -4.39 5.89
CA ILE A 48 15.08 -4.75 5.24
C ILE A 48 15.77 -3.51 4.64
N TYR A 49 15.01 -2.51 4.19
CA TYR A 49 15.52 -1.33 3.47
C TYR A 49 16.70 -0.62 4.16
N PRO A 50 16.66 -0.34 5.48
CA PRO A 50 17.76 0.34 6.17
C PRO A 50 19.02 -0.52 6.34
N LEU A 51 18.94 -1.84 6.11
CA LEU A 51 20.09 -2.75 6.19
C LEU A 51 20.84 -2.89 4.85
N MET A 52 20.35 -2.24 3.77
CA MET A 52 20.95 -2.36 2.44
C MET A 52 22.19 -1.46 2.29
N PRO A 53 23.40 -2.03 2.09
CA PRO A 53 24.63 -1.24 2.02
C PRO A 53 24.92 -0.67 0.62
N SER A 54 24.17 -1.08 -0.41
CA SER A 54 24.47 -0.78 -1.81
C SER A 54 23.30 -0.09 -2.52
N ALA A 55 23.60 0.89 -3.36
CA ALA A 55 22.62 1.56 -4.21
C ALA A 55 21.87 0.60 -5.15
N LEU A 56 22.53 -0.47 -5.58
CA LEU A 56 21.92 -1.47 -6.46
C LEU A 56 20.86 -2.30 -5.73
N THR A 57 21.16 -2.72 -4.50
CA THR A 57 20.19 -3.45 -3.65
C THR A 57 19.01 -2.57 -3.24
N MET A 58 19.25 -1.28 -2.98
CA MET A 58 18.20 -0.30 -2.76
C MET A 58 17.32 -0.13 -4.01
N GLY A 59 17.91 -0.13 -5.22
CA GLY A 59 17.18 -0.08 -6.48
C GLY A 59 16.27 -1.29 -6.67
N VAL A 60 16.77 -2.49 -6.44
CA VAL A 60 15.97 -3.73 -6.52
C VAL A 60 14.82 -3.70 -5.51
N CYS A 61 15.09 -3.30 -4.27
CA CYS A 61 14.08 -3.18 -3.23
C CYS A 61 12.99 -2.15 -3.63
N SER A 62 13.38 -1.04 -4.26
CA SER A 62 12.46 -0.02 -4.77
C SER A 62 11.57 -0.55 -5.89
N VAL A 63 12.10 -1.38 -6.80
CA VAL A 63 11.29 -2.05 -7.83
C VAL A 63 10.22 -2.93 -7.19
N PHE A 64 10.59 -3.75 -6.21
CA PHE A 64 9.63 -4.58 -5.47
C PHE A 64 8.57 -3.74 -4.75
N LEU A 65 8.98 -2.66 -4.09
CA LEU A 65 8.03 -1.71 -3.48
C LEU A 65 7.09 -1.11 -4.52
N GLY A 66 7.60 -0.73 -5.68
CA GLY A 66 6.79 -0.21 -6.80
C GLY A 66 5.76 -1.22 -7.28
N LEU A 67 6.14 -2.48 -7.46
CA LEU A 67 5.22 -3.56 -7.82
C LEU A 67 4.13 -3.75 -6.75
N VAL A 68 4.52 -3.88 -5.51
CA VAL A 68 3.60 -4.12 -4.39
C VAL A 68 2.64 -2.95 -4.17
N LEU A 69 3.16 -1.72 -4.06
CA LEU A 69 2.35 -0.52 -3.86
C LEU A 69 1.51 -0.16 -5.10
N GLY A 70 2.00 -0.50 -6.30
CA GLY A 70 1.26 -0.33 -7.55
C GLY A 70 -0.03 -1.14 -7.61
N THR A 71 -0.10 -2.29 -6.93
CA THR A 71 -1.32 -3.12 -6.85
C THR A 71 -2.35 -2.59 -5.87
N VAL A 72 -1.92 -1.92 -4.81
CA VAL A 72 -2.80 -1.51 -3.69
C VAL A 72 -3.82 -0.47 -4.13
N GLN A 73 -3.42 0.52 -4.91
CA GLN A 73 -4.29 1.62 -5.33
C GLN A 73 -5.55 1.16 -6.08
N PRO A 74 -5.45 0.40 -7.18
CA PRO A 74 -6.62 -0.07 -7.91
C PRO A 74 -7.43 -1.09 -7.12
N MET A 75 -6.80 -1.91 -6.26
CA MET A 75 -7.52 -2.86 -5.41
C MET A 75 -8.36 -2.17 -4.35
N ILE A 76 -7.85 -1.12 -3.71
CA ILE A 76 -8.64 -0.30 -2.77
C ILE A 76 -9.83 0.34 -3.49
N MET A 77 -9.64 0.82 -4.73
CA MET A 77 -10.76 1.39 -5.50
C MET A 77 -11.84 0.36 -5.82
N SER A 78 -11.44 -0.83 -6.25
CA SER A 78 -12.35 -1.94 -6.52
C SER A 78 -13.13 -2.32 -5.27
N THR A 79 -12.45 -2.53 -4.15
CA THR A 79 -13.09 -2.85 -2.87
C THR A 79 -14.03 -1.73 -2.42
N LEU A 80 -13.62 -0.46 -2.55
CA LEU A 80 -14.44 0.68 -2.16
C LEU A 80 -15.74 0.74 -2.95
N HIS A 81 -15.69 0.48 -4.26
CA HIS A 81 -16.89 0.41 -5.10
C HIS A 81 -17.82 -0.73 -4.73
N GLN A 82 -17.28 -1.88 -4.29
CA GLN A 82 -18.09 -3.03 -3.92
C GLN A 82 -18.82 -2.86 -2.57
N ILE A 83 -18.16 -2.23 -1.59
CA ILE A 83 -18.69 -2.10 -0.22
C ILE A 83 -19.52 -0.84 -0.01
N THR A 84 -19.41 0.16 -0.91
CA THR A 84 -20.08 1.46 -0.74
C THR A 84 -21.33 1.53 -1.60
N PRO A 85 -22.53 1.82 -1.02
CA PRO A 85 -23.75 2.06 -1.77
C PRO A 85 -23.58 3.21 -2.76
N GLN A 86 -24.22 3.11 -3.94
CA GLN A 86 -24.04 4.08 -5.04
C GLN A 86 -24.27 5.54 -4.63
N HIS A 87 -25.24 5.80 -3.75
CA HIS A 87 -25.57 7.15 -3.27
C HIS A 87 -24.52 7.75 -2.31
N ARG A 88 -23.58 6.94 -1.76
CA ARG A 88 -22.53 7.40 -0.84
C ARG A 88 -21.11 7.26 -1.40
N GLN A 89 -20.96 6.88 -2.66
CA GLN A 89 -19.64 6.70 -3.28
C GLN A 89 -18.82 8.01 -3.31
N GLY A 90 -19.47 9.15 -3.51
CA GLY A 90 -18.82 10.46 -3.46
C GLY A 90 -18.23 10.79 -2.09
N GLU A 91 -18.95 10.46 -1.00
CA GLU A 91 -18.50 10.66 0.37
C GLU A 91 -17.28 9.77 0.69
N ALA A 92 -17.34 8.50 0.29
CA ALA A 92 -16.24 7.56 0.49
C ALA A 92 -14.98 7.96 -0.30
N LEU A 93 -15.13 8.43 -1.53
CA LEU A 93 -14.04 8.97 -2.34
C LEU A 93 -13.45 10.24 -1.73
N GLY A 94 -14.30 11.15 -1.24
CA GLY A 94 -13.88 12.37 -0.56
C GLY A 94 -13.05 12.07 0.68
N LEU A 95 -13.50 11.15 1.53
CA LEU A 95 -12.77 10.71 2.73
C LEU A 95 -11.41 10.08 2.37
N ARG A 96 -11.38 9.26 1.33
CA ARG A 96 -10.14 8.67 0.83
C ARG A 96 -9.15 9.74 0.34
N LEU A 97 -9.61 10.72 -0.43
CA LEU A 97 -8.77 11.82 -0.91
C LEU A 97 -8.25 12.68 0.24
N MET A 98 -9.07 12.97 1.25
CA MET A 98 -8.64 13.67 2.46
C MET A 98 -7.53 12.88 3.19
N SER A 99 -7.68 11.58 3.32
CA SER A 99 -6.67 10.72 3.97
C SER A 99 -5.35 10.71 3.19
N ILE A 100 -5.41 10.63 1.85
CA ILE A 100 -4.22 10.69 0.99
C ILE A 100 -3.53 12.05 1.12
N ASN A 101 -4.27 13.14 1.05
CA ASN A 101 -3.72 14.49 1.16
C ASN A 101 -3.13 14.75 2.55
N ALA A 102 -3.82 14.35 3.60
CA ALA A 102 -3.30 14.44 4.97
C ALA A 102 -1.99 13.66 5.14
N SER A 103 -1.92 12.43 4.63
CA SER A 103 -0.69 11.63 4.65
C SER A 103 0.43 12.26 3.84
N SER A 104 0.12 12.87 2.69
CA SER A 104 1.11 13.52 1.83
C SER A 104 1.78 14.74 2.48
N VAL A 105 1.09 15.39 3.41
CA VAL A 105 1.64 16.51 4.19
C VAL A 105 2.30 16.02 5.48
N LEU A 106 1.63 15.14 6.23
CA LEU A 106 2.11 14.66 7.52
C LEU A 106 3.38 13.81 7.40
N MET A 107 3.45 12.92 6.39
CA MET A 107 4.59 12.02 6.25
C MET A 107 5.91 12.75 6.00
N PRO A 108 6.04 13.70 5.05
CA PRO A 108 7.28 14.46 4.90
C PRO A 108 7.65 15.26 6.15
N MET A 109 6.68 15.83 6.87
CA MET A 109 6.95 16.53 8.13
C MET A 109 7.50 15.59 9.20
N LEU A 110 6.89 14.42 9.38
CA LEU A 110 7.37 13.41 10.32
C LEU A 110 8.76 12.90 9.94
N PHE A 111 8.97 12.57 8.67
CA PHE A 111 10.30 12.12 8.21
C PHE A 111 11.36 13.21 8.30
N GLY A 112 11.00 14.48 8.05
CA GLY A 112 11.93 15.60 8.16
C GLY A 112 12.30 15.91 9.60
N THR A 113 11.32 16.05 10.49
CA THR A 113 11.57 16.45 11.90
C THR A 113 12.08 15.28 12.73
N VAL A 114 11.41 14.14 12.73
CA VAL A 114 11.78 12.97 13.53
C VAL A 114 13.03 12.30 12.96
N GLY A 115 13.12 12.20 11.63
CA GLY A 115 14.30 11.63 10.97
C GLY A 115 15.59 12.41 11.22
N ALA A 116 15.50 13.72 11.38
CA ALA A 116 16.66 14.57 11.73
C ALA A 116 17.15 14.33 13.16
N ILE A 117 16.27 13.93 14.08
CA ILE A 117 16.60 13.73 15.50
C ILE A 117 17.03 12.28 15.78
N VAL A 118 16.29 11.31 15.27
CA VAL A 118 16.43 9.89 15.62
C VAL A 118 17.16 9.10 14.52
N GLY A 119 17.29 9.67 13.34
CA GLY A 119 17.82 9.01 12.17
C GLY A 119 16.73 8.35 11.33
N VAL A 120 17.07 7.99 10.09
CA VAL A 120 16.12 7.49 9.11
C VAL A 120 15.76 6.01 9.35
N ALA A 121 16.73 5.20 9.82
CA ALA A 121 16.53 3.76 10.00
C ALA A 121 15.44 3.39 11.03
N PRO A 122 15.38 3.98 12.24
CA PRO A 122 14.31 3.70 13.20
C PRO A 122 12.94 4.12 12.67
N LEU A 123 12.89 5.17 11.87
CA LEU A 123 11.66 5.66 11.27
C LEU A 123 11.07 4.67 10.26
N PHE A 124 11.91 4.04 9.44
CA PHE A 124 11.49 2.95 8.56
C PHE A 124 10.90 1.77 9.33
N TRP A 125 11.47 1.42 10.47
CA TRP A 125 10.94 0.34 11.31
C TRP A 125 9.60 0.68 11.94
N VAL A 126 9.43 1.92 12.41
CA VAL A 126 8.14 2.38 12.95
C VAL A 126 7.05 2.34 11.87
N VAL A 127 7.34 2.83 10.67
CA VAL A 127 6.40 2.78 9.55
C VAL A 127 6.13 1.34 9.13
N GLY A 128 7.15 0.49 9.06
CA GLY A 128 7.02 -0.94 8.76
C GLY A 128 6.12 -1.66 9.77
N MET A 129 6.27 -1.38 11.06
CA MET A 129 5.39 -1.92 12.12
C MET A 129 3.96 -1.38 12.00
N ALA A 130 3.78 -0.10 11.71
CA ALA A 130 2.45 0.48 11.51
C ALA A 130 1.72 -0.16 10.33
N VAL A 131 2.40 -0.34 9.19
CA VAL A 131 1.86 -1.03 8.02
C VAL A 131 1.58 -2.50 8.31
N GLY A 132 2.49 -3.18 9.00
CA GLY A 132 2.33 -4.58 9.40
C GLY A 132 1.16 -4.81 10.38
N SER A 133 0.92 -3.88 11.31
CA SER A 133 -0.24 -3.94 12.20
C SER A 133 -1.56 -3.72 11.44
N GLY A 134 -1.54 -2.84 10.43
CA GLY A 134 -2.66 -2.65 9.51
C GLY A 134 -3.03 -3.91 8.72
N ALA A 135 -2.04 -4.74 8.37
CA ALA A 135 -2.27 -6.02 7.70
C ALA A 135 -3.09 -6.99 8.57
N ARG A 136 -2.86 -7.00 9.88
CA ARG A 136 -3.70 -7.78 10.83
C ARG A 136 -5.14 -7.29 10.85
N GLY A 137 -5.35 -5.97 10.83
CA GLY A 137 -6.68 -5.38 10.72
C GLY A 137 -7.39 -5.78 9.43
N ALA A 138 -6.68 -5.72 8.30
CA ALA A 138 -7.22 -6.14 7.01
C ALA A 138 -7.57 -7.63 6.96
N TRP A 139 -6.81 -8.48 7.64
CA TRP A 139 -7.13 -9.91 7.77
C TRP A 139 -8.39 -10.18 8.60
N HIS A 140 -8.63 -9.40 9.65
CA HIS A 140 -9.83 -9.48 10.47
C HIS A 140 -11.10 -8.93 9.79
N LEU A 141 -10.94 -8.10 8.76
CA LEU A 141 -12.04 -7.64 7.89
C LEU A 141 -12.50 -8.71 6.88
N ARG A 142 -12.13 -9.99 7.08
CA ARG A 142 -12.68 -11.13 6.33
C ARG A 142 -14.21 -11.04 6.32
N PRO A 143 -14.84 -11.21 5.18
CA PRO A 143 -16.19 -10.69 4.93
C PRO A 143 -17.23 -11.30 5.86
N ARG A 144 -17.75 -10.50 6.77
CA ARG A 144 -19.08 -10.64 7.33
C ARG A 144 -20.19 -10.56 6.24
N GLN A 145 -19.77 -10.25 5.01
CA GLN A 145 -20.65 -10.01 3.87
C GLN A 145 -21.28 -11.28 3.26
N ALA A 146 -20.70 -12.45 3.48
CA ALA A 146 -21.31 -13.70 3.01
C ALA A 146 -22.58 -14.09 3.81
N SER A 147 -22.71 -13.62 5.05
CA SER A 147 -23.87 -13.92 5.90
C SER A 147 -25.07 -13.02 5.59
N GLN A 148 -24.85 -11.76 5.22
CA GLN A 148 -25.95 -10.83 4.96
C GLN A 148 -26.63 -11.03 3.61
N ALA A 149 -25.94 -11.57 2.62
CA ALA A 149 -26.53 -11.89 1.33
C ALA A 149 -27.47 -13.10 1.41
N HIS A 150 -27.31 -13.97 2.40
CA HIS A 150 -28.19 -15.12 2.59
C HIS A 150 -29.48 -14.76 3.34
N ASP A 151 -29.42 -13.76 4.25
CA ASP A 151 -30.57 -13.33 5.05
C ASP A 151 -31.53 -12.40 4.28
N THR A 152 -31.11 -11.83 3.14
CA THR A 152 -31.98 -11.00 2.29
C THR A 152 -32.70 -11.79 1.20
N LEU A 153 -32.44 -13.09 1.07
CA LEU A 153 -33.07 -13.99 0.09
C LEU A 153 -34.00 -15.05 0.75
N SER A 154 -34.11 -15.03 2.06
CA SER A 154 -35.11 -15.83 2.84
C SER A 154 -36.23 -14.96 3.35
#